data_1ec6f215e3378417cd0bf324821560b1
#
_entry.id   1ec6f215e3378417cd0bf324821560b1
#
_cell.length_a   1.000
_cell.length_b   1.000
_cell.length_c   1.000
_cell.angle_alpha   90.00
_cell.angle_beta   90.00
_cell.angle_gamma   90.00
#
_symmetry.space_group_name_H-M   'P 1'
#
loop_
_entity.id
_entity.type
_entity.pdbx_description
1 polymer ?
#
loop_
_entity_poly.entity_id
_entity_poly.type
_entity_poly.pdbx_seq_one_letter_code
_entity_poly.pdbx_strand_id
1 'polypeptide(L)'
;RYIMYYLRSMAYSDVFVALATGIRVRSCDLRWNKLADLSYPVPSIEEQTAIVEYIDTTLEKTDVVISKKKAQLETLDEYKKSLIYEYVTGKKEVPSI
;
A
#
# COMPACT_ATOMS: atom_id res chain seq x y z
N ARG A 1 -9.29 -9.10 14.36
CA ARG A 1 -8.48 -8.22 13.48
C ARG A 1 -7.03 -8.68 13.37
N TYR A 2 -6.46 -9.27 14.41
CA TYR A 2 -5.10 -9.81 14.35
C TYR A 2 -4.94 -10.84 13.23
N ILE A 3 -5.86 -11.80 13.15
CA ILE A 3 -5.83 -12.83 12.12
C ILE A 3 -5.95 -12.21 10.72
N MET A 4 -6.78 -11.18 10.57
CA MET A 4 -6.90 -10.45 9.30
C MET A 4 -5.56 -9.88 8.85
N TYR A 5 -4.81 -9.22 9.74
CA TYR A 5 -3.49 -8.70 9.41
C TYR A 5 -2.49 -9.80 9.12
N TYR A 6 -2.56 -10.90 9.88
CA TYR A 6 -1.69 -12.04 9.62
C TYR A 6 -1.92 -12.63 8.23
N LEU A 7 -3.19 -12.83 7.86
CA LEU A 7 -3.53 -13.34 6.52
C LEU A 7 -3.09 -12.38 5.40
N ARG A 8 -3.20 -11.08 5.63
CA ARG A 8 -2.70 -10.09 4.68
C ARG A 8 -1.19 -10.19 4.50
N SER A 9 -0.45 -10.37 5.59
CA SER A 9 1.00 -10.51 5.50
C SER A 9 1.41 -11.74 4.71
N MET A 10 0.67 -12.83 4.85
CA MET A 10 0.89 -14.05 4.08
C MET A 10 0.59 -13.85 2.60
N ALA A 11 -0.45 -13.09 2.27
CA ALA A 11 -0.77 -12.75 0.90
C ALA A 11 0.33 -11.90 0.26
N TYR A 12 0.85 -10.92 0.99
CA TYR A 12 1.94 -10.07 0.51
C TYR A 12 3.25 -10.84 0.31
N SER A 13 3.49 -11.90 1.07
CA SER A 13 4.69 -12.73 0.96
C SER A 13 4.54 -13.93 0.02
N ASP A 14 3.47 -13.97 -0.75
CA ASP A 14 3.16 -15.02 -1.73
C ASP A 14 3.00 -16.42 -1.14
N VAL A 15 2.73 -16.55 0.17
CA VAL A 15 2.52 -17.85 0.81
C VAL A 15 1.29 -18.56 0.23
N PHE A 16 0.22 -17.83 -0.01
CA PHE A 16 -1.00 -18.41 -0.58
C PHE A 16 -0.78 -18.91 -2.01
N VAL A 17 0.00 -18.19 -2.79
CA VAL A 17 0.37 -18.60 -4.15
C VAL A 17 1.21 -19.86 -4.11
N ALA A 18 2.16 -19.96 -3.18
CA ALA A 18 3.00 -21.15 -2.99
C ALA A 18 2.21 -22.38 -2.59
N LEU A 19 1.13 -22.21 -1.80
CA LEU A 19 0.26 -23.29 -1.35
C LEU A 19 -0.84 -23.65 -2.35
N ALA A 20 -1.17 -22.73 -3.25
CA ALA A 20 -2.24 -22.90 -4.21
C ALA A 20 -1.88 -23.95 -5.27
N THR A 21 -2.93 -24.58 -5.83
CA THR A 21 -2.80 -25.51 -6.92
C THR A 21 -3.24 -24.85 -8.22
N GLY A 22 -2.51 -25.12 -9.31
CA GLY A 22 -2.82 -24.52 -10.60
C GLY A 22 -1.56 -24.02 -11.30
N ILE A 23 -1.65 -23.80 -12.61
CA ILE A 23 -0.51 -23.47 -13.45
C ILE A 23 -0.34 -21.95 -13.57
N ARG A 24 -1.44 -21.19 -13.39
CA ARG A 24 -1.45 -19.74 -13.60
C ARG A 24 -1.69 -18.99 -12.30
N VAL A 25 -0.96 -17.91 -12.07
CA VAL A 25 -1.09 -17.09 -10.86
C VAL A 25 -2.51 -16.54 -10.68
N ARG A 26 -3.18 -16.16 -11.79
CA ARG A 26 -4.55 -15.61 -11.76
C ARG A 26 -5.65 -16.65 -11.63
N SER A 27 -5.33 -17.92 -11.85
CA SER A 27 -6.29 -19.02 -11.85
C SER A 27 -5.87 -20.17 -10.94
N CYS A 28 -4.98 -19.92 -9.98
CA CYS A 28 -4.60 -20.92 -9.01
C CYS A 28 -5.69 -21.09 -7.96
N ASP A 29 -5.77 -22.29 -7.41
CA ASP A 29 -6.80 -22.70 -6.47
C ASP A 29 -6.16 -22.99 -5.11
N LEU A 30 -6.58 -22.25 -4.07
CA LEU A 30 -6.12 -22.46 -2.70
C LEU A 30 -7.15 -23.33 -1.96
N ARG A 31 -6.81 -24.59 -1.76
CA ARG A 31 -7.70 -25.53 -1.11
C ARG A 31 -7.59 -25.48 0.42
N TRP A 32 -8.72 -25.74 1.08
CA TRP A 32 -8.82 -25.71 2.53
C TRP A 32 -7.83 -26.65 3.22
N ASN A 33 -7.62 -27.86 2.71
CA ASN A 33 -6.70 -28.81 3.31
C ASN A 33 -5.26 -28.27 3.41
N LYS A 34 -4.83 -27.48 2.45
CA LYS A 34 -3.51 -26.83 2.47
C LYS A 34 -3.49 -25.61 3.38
N LEU A 35 -4.55 -24.83 3.36
CA LEU A 35 -4.67 -23.63 4.21
C LEU A 35 -4.81 -24.02 5.68
N ALA A 36 -5.58 -25.08 5.97
CA ALA A 36 -5.82 -25.54 7.34
C ALA A 36 -4.56 -26.06 8.03
N ASP A 37 -3.59 -26.56 7.27
CA ASP A 37 -2.33 -27.07 7.82
C ASP A 37 -1.30 -25.99 8.10
N LEU A 38 -1.58 -24.73 7.77
CA LEU A 38 -0.70 -23.63 8.07
C LEU A 38 -0.65 -23.35 9.56
N SER A 39 0.57 -23.28 10.07
CA SER A 39 0.82 -22.87 11.45
C SER A 39 1.14 -21.39 11.50
N TYR A 40 0.60 -20.70 12.48
CA TYR A 40 0.91 -19.28 12.70
C TYR A 40 0.97 -18.99 14.19
N PRO A 41 1.77 -17.99 14.61
CA PRO A 41 1.84 -17.63 16.01
C PRO A 41 0.54 -17.00 16.49
N VAL A 42 0.07 -17.44 17.66
CA VAL A 42 -1.11 -16.88 18.30
C VAL A 42 -0.68 -16.33 19.66
N PRO A 43 -0.37 -15.03 19.74
CA PRO A 43 -0.03 -14.43 21.03
C PRO A 43 -1.26 -14.30 21.93
N SER A 44 -1.07 -13.87 23.18
CA SER A 44 -2.18 -13.60 24.07
C SER A 44 -3.12 -12.56 23.49
N ILE A 45 -4.36 -12.54 23.97
CA ILE A 45 -5.36 -11.55 23.50
C ILE A 45 -4.88 -10.13 23.76
N GLU A 46 -4.20 -9.89 24.88
CA GLU A 46 -3.65 -8.59 25.20
C GLU A 46 -2.57 -8.15 24.20
N GLU A 47 -1.68 -9.07 23.84
CA GLU A 47 -0.66 -8.82 22.84
C GLU A 47 -1.26 -8.62 21.45
N GLN A 48 -2.28 -9.41 21.09
CA GLN A 48 -3.00 -9.24 19.82
C GLN A 48 -3.61 -7.84 19.73
N THR A 49 -4.26 -7.38 20.81
CA THR A 49 -4.87 -6.05 20.87
C THR A 49 -3.82 -4.96 20.72
N ALA A 50 -2.70 -5.08 21.41
CA ALA A 50 -1.61 -4.10 21.32
C ALA A 50 -1.01 -4.04 19.90
N ILE A 51 -0.83 -5.19 19.27
CA ILE A 51 -0.32 -5.27 17.90
C ILE A 51 -1.29 -4.59 16.92
N VAL A 52 -2.57 -4.89 17.03
CA VAL A 52 -3.61 -4.31 16.16
C VAL A 52 -3.68 -2.80 16.32
N GLU A 53 -3.66 -2.30 17.56
CA GLU A 53 -3.68 -0.86 17.82
C GLU A 53 -2.46 -0.16 17.22
N TYR A 54 -1.30 -0.76 17.37
CA TYR A 54 -0.07 -0.20 16.79
C TYR A 54 -0.15 -0.15 15.27
N ILE A 55 -0.60 -1.23 14.65
CA ILE A 55 -0.74 -1.29 13.18
C ILE A 55 -1.76 -0.28 12.70
N ASP A 56 -2.94 -0.24 13.32
CA ASP A 56 -4.01 0.69 12.93
C ASP A 56 -3.55 2.15 13.02
N THR A 57 -2.89 2.52 14.11
CA THR A 57 -2.37 3.87 14.31
C THR A 57 -1.29 4.22 13.27
N THR A 58 -0.39 3.29 13.00
CA THR A 58 0.69 3.49 12.04
C THR A 58 0.14 3.61 10.61
N LEU A 59 -0.86 2.80 10.27
CA LEU A 59 -1.51 2.88 8.95
C LEU A 59 -2.22 4.21 8.74
N GLU A 60 -2.91 4.73 9.77
CA GLU A 60 -3.54 6.05 9.70
C GLU A 60 -2.52 7.15 9.42
N LYS A 61 -1.38 7.12 10.12
CA LYS A 61 -0.30 8.09 9.88
C LYS A 61 0.27 7.96 8.48
N THR A 62 0.44 6.76 8.00
CA THR A 62 0.92 6.48 6.66
C THR A 62 -0.04 7.01 5.59
N ASP A 63 -1.35 6.79 5.79
CA ASP A 63 -2.37 7.28 4.87
C ASP A 63 -2.40 8.80 4.79
N VAL A 64 -2.21 9.49 5.92
CA VAL A 64 -2.08 10.95 5.94
C VAL A 64 -0.87 11.41 5.12
N VAL A 65 0.27 10.74 5.27
CA VAL A 65 1.49 11.06 4.49
C VAL A 65 1.26 10.83 3.00
N ILE A 66 0.63 9.72 2.64
CA ILE A 66 0.31 9.41 1.25
C ILE A 66 -0.60 10.49 0.64
N SER A 67 -1.64 10.91 1.37
CA SER A 67 -2.56 11.96 0.92
C SER A 67 -1.83 13.29 0.68
N LYS A 68 -0.93 13.65 1.58
CA LYS A 68 -0.12 14.88 1.43
C LYS A 68 0.80 14.80 0.22
N LYS A 69 1.43 13.66 -0.02
CA LYS A 69 2.30 13.43 -1.17
C LYS A 69 1.53 13.52 -2.48
N LYS A 70 0.34 12.94 -2.53
CA LYS A 70 -0.53 13.05 -3.72
C LYS A 70 -0.93 14.49 -4.02
N ALA A 71 -1.30 15.25 -2.98
CA ALA A 71 -1.63 16.67 -3.15
C ALA A 71 -0.43 17.48 -3.66
N GLN A 72 0.77 17.19 -3.16
CA GLN A 72 2.00 17.83 -3.64
C GLN A 72 2.27 17.51 -5.11
N LEU A 73 2.04 16.27 -5.53
CA LEU A 73 2.21 15.88 -6.93
C LEU A 73 1.25 16.63 -7.85
N GLU A 74 0.00 16.79 -7.45
CA GLU A 74 -0.99 17.56 -8.21
C GLU A 74 -0.57 19.03 -8.33
N THR A 75 -0.10 19.63 -7.25
CA THR A 75 0.39 21.00 -7.23
C THR A 75 1.58 21.19 -8.18
N LEU A 76 2.52 20.25 -8.16
CA LEU A 76 3.69 20.28 -9.05
C LEU A 76 3.29 20.13 -10.51
N ASP A 77 2.31 19.27 -10.81
CA ASP A 77 1.82 19.10 -12.17
C ASP A 77 1.18 20.37 -12.71
N GLU A 78 0.36 21.05 -11.90
CA GLU A 78 -0.22 22.33 -12.26
C GLU A 78 0.82 23.41 -12.43
N TYR A 79 1.85 23.42 -11.59
CA TYR A 79 2.97 24.34 -11.72
C TYR A 79 3.68 24.16 -13.06
N LYS A 80 3.91 22.93 -13.49
CA LYS A 80 4.51 22.64 -14.80
C LYS A 80 3.66 23.21 -15.93
N LYS A 81 2.36 23.02 -15.88
CA LYS A 81 1.43 23.53 -16.90
C LYS A 81 1.43 25.05 -16.94
N SER A 82 1.39 25.70 -15.79
CA SER A 82 1.46 27.16 -15.69
C SER A 82 2.78 27.70 -16.22
N LEU A 83 3.88 27.04 -15.92
CA LEU A 83 5.20 27.41 -16.38
C LEU A 83 5.28 27.40 -17.91
N ILE A 84 4.81 26.33 -18.53
CA ILE A 84 4.77 26.22 -19.98
C ILE A 84 3.91 27.32 -20.58
N TYR A 85 2.71 27.53 -20.07
CA TYR A 85 1.78 28.54 -20.55
C TYR A 85 2.39 29.95 -20.46
N GLU A 86 2.93 30.33 -19.32
CA GLU A 86 3.44 31.68 -19.07
C GLU A 86 4.62 32.02 -19.98
N TYR A 87 5.53 31.11 -20.22
CA TYR A 87 6.70 31.38 -21.04
C TYR A 87 6.44 31.24 -22.55
N VAL A 88 5.62 30.28 -22.93
CA VAL A 88 5.29 30.10 -24.35
C VAL A 88 4.40 31.22 -24.88
N THR A 89 3.48 31.72 -24.06
CA THR A 89 2.58 32.82 -24.46
C THR A 89 3.20 34.19 -24.30
N GLY A 90 4.40 34.30 -23.74
CA GLY A 90 5.08 35.57 -23.55
C GLY A 90 4.59 36.37 -22.36
N LYS A 91 3.80 35.80 -21.44
CA LYS A 91 3.41 36.49 -20.20
C LYS A 91 4.57 36.71 -19.26
N LYS A 92 5.59 35.87 -19.33
CA LYS A 92 6.84 36.04 -18.58
C LYS A 92 8.02 35.85 -19.52
N GLU A 93 9.06 36.59 -19.26
CA GLU A 93 10.31 36.47 -20.00
C GLU A 93 11.28 35.53 -19.30
N VAL A 94 12.03 34.77 -20.08
CA VAL A 94 13.08 33.92 -19.53
C VAL A 94 14.12 34.82 -18.84
N PRO A 95 14.53 34.52 -17.60
CA PRO A 95 15.55 35.32 -16.91
C PRO A 95 16.85 35.37 -17.70
N SER A 96 17.39 36.57 -17.84
CA SER A 96 18.70 36.76 -18.46
C SER A 96 19.78 36.21 -17.51
N ILE A 97 20.70 35.46 -18.05
CA ILE A 97 21.81 34.92 -17.28
C ILE A 97 23.03 35.82 -17.40
#